data_7113f951ebb5d49b7adc473e958e4485
#
_entry.id   7113f951ebb5d49b7adc473e958e4485
#
_cell.length_a   1.000
_cell.length_b   1.000
_cell.length_c   1.000
_cell.angle_alpha   90.00
_cell.angle_beta   90.00
_cell.angle_gamma   90.00
#
_symmetry.space_group_name_H-M   'P 1'
#
loop_
_entity.id
_entity.type
_entity.pdbx_description
1 polymer ?
#
loop_
_entity_poly.entity_id
_entity_poly.type
_entity_poly.pdbx_seq_one_letter_code
_entity_poly.pdbx_strand_id
1 'polypeptide(L)'
;MSSDIAVRPVRESELATILRLWHEADVTPPSVTDSIEGLTRLIHEPGAVLLVAIIDARIVGSVIGGWDGWRGNIYRLAVTPECRRRGIARRLVEEISGALFDKGAQRLSALVEHEHPWAIGFWESLRDLGYQHDPKFARYIADRVIFRDT
;
A
#
# COMPACT_ATOMS: atom_id res chain seq x y z
N MET A 1 -6.44 16.55 -22.17
CA MET A 1 -6.60 15.10 -22.32
C MET A 1 -6.39 14.42 -20.98
N SER A 2 -7.30 13.57 -20.60
CA SER A 2 -7.08 12.75 -19.41
C SER A 2 -6.06 11.66 -19.77
N SER A 3 -5.01 11.54 -18.99
CA SER A 3 -4.06 10.46 -19.14
C SER A 3 -4.65 9.21 -18.51
N ASP A 4 -4.53 8.08 -19.20
CA ASP A 4 -5.01 6.81 -18.67
C ASP A 4 -4.11 6.35 -17.54
N ILE A 5 -4.73 5.81 -16.50
CA ILE A 5 -4.03 5.21 -15.37
C ILE A 5 -3.84 3.73 -15.68
N ALA A 6 -2.60 3.27 -15.68
CA ALA A 6 -2.28 1.85 -15.75
C ALA A 6 -1.85 1.36 -14.38
N VAL A 7 -2.26 0.16 -14.01
CA VAL A 7 -1.84 -0.48 -12.75
C VAL A 7 -1.22 -1.83 -13.09
N ARG A 8 -0.04 -2.08 -12.56
CA ARG A 8 0.69 -3.34 -12.77
C ARG A 8 1.60 -3.66 -11.59
N PRO A 9 2.09 -4.90 -11.49
CA PRO A 9 3.13 -5.21 -10.52
C PRO A 9 4.40 -4.39 -10.77
N VAL A 10 5.09 -4.04 -9.69
CA VAL A 10 6.36 -3.33 -9.75
C VAL A 10 7.43 -4.21 -10.38
N ARG A 11 8.41 -3.59 -11.03
CA ARG A 11 9.63 -4.26 -11.50
C ARG A 11 10.73 -4.08 -10.47
N GLU A 12 11.62 -5.05 -10.36
CA GLU A 12 12.73 -4.98 -9.38
C GLU A 12 13.58 -3.72 -9.59
N SER A 13 13.79 -3.31 -10.84
CA SER A 13 14.53 -2.09 -11.17
C SER A 13 13.86 -0.80 -10.71
N GLU A 14 12.61 -0.86 -10.28
CA GLU A 14 11.82 0.31 -9.89
C GLU A 14 11.76 0.53 -8.37
N LEU A 15 12.38 -0.32 -7.57
CA LEU A 15 12.26 -0.25 -6.11
C LEU A 15 12.79 1.05 -5.52
N ALA A 16 13.87 1.59 -6.07
CA ALA A 16 14.38 2.89 -5.62
C ALA A 16 13.37 4.02 -5.88
N THR A 17 12.65 3.94 -6.99
CA THR A 17 11.59 4.90 -7.31
C THR A 17 10.44 4.80 -6.30
N ILE A 18 10.09 3.60 -5.86
CA ILE A 18 9.05 3.40 -4.84
C ILE A 18 9.45 4.06 -3.52
N LEU A 19 10.70 3.88 -3.08
CA LEU A 19 11.17 4.49 -1.84
C LEU A 19 11.14 6.03 -1.93
N ARG A 20 11.50 6.59 -3.07
CA ARG A 20 11.39 8.04 -3.30
C ARG A 20 9.94 8.50 -3.27
N LEU A 21 9.04 7.75 -3.91
CA LEU A 21 7.61 8.04 -3.89
C LEU A 21 7.09 8.11 -2.46
N TRP A 22 7.43 7.15 -1.63
CA TRP A 22 6.98 7.12 -0.24
C TRP A 22 7.53 8.31 0.55
N HIS A 23 8.79 8.65 0.32
CA HIS A 23 9.38 9.80 0.98
C HIS A 23 8.67 11.12 0.60
N GLU A 24 8.29 11.28 -0.65
CA GLU A 24 7.60 12.48 -1.14
C GLU A 24 6.12 12.53 -0.75
N ALA A 25 5.48 11.38 -0.73
CA ALA A 25 4.03 11.29 -0.55
C ALA A 25 3.61 11.19 0.92
N ASP A 26 4.50 10.75 1.79
CA ASP A 26 4.19 10.42 3.17
C ASP A 26 5.03 11.25 4.13
N VAL A 27 4.39 11.77 5.17
CA VAL A 27 5.08 12.46 6.25
C VAL A 27 5.53 11.51 7.36
N THR A 28 5.13 10.24 7.28
CA THR A 28 5.54 9.22 8.23
C THR A 28 7.02 8.89 8.07
N PRO A 29 7.81 8.87 9.14
CA PRO A 29 9.20 8.46 9.05
C PRO A 29 9.33 7.05 8.47
N PRO A 30 10.41 6.75 7.72
CA PRO A 30 10.63 5.41 7.20
C PRO A 30 10.71 4.38 8.32
N SER A 31 10.15 3.19 8.07
CA SER A 31 10.27 2.06 9.00
C SER A 31 11.47 1.19 8.62
N VAL A 32 11.78 0.21 9.48
CA VAL A 32 12.90 -0.71 9.26
C VAL A 32 12.75 -1.58 8.01
N THR A 33 11.53 -1.67 7.47
CA THR A 33 11.25 -2.45 6.26
C THR A 33 11.30 -1.62 4.98
N ASP A 34 11.43 -0.31 5.08
CA ASP A 34 11.47 0.60 3.93
C ASP A 34 12.88 0.70 3.35
N SER A 35 13.31 -0.37 2.70
CA SER A 35 14.64 -0.47 2.12
C SER A 35 14.59 -1.27 0.82
N ILE A 36 15.61 -1.13 -0.01
CA ILE A 36 15.74 -1.94 -1.24
C ILE A 36 15.73 -3.43 -0.86
N GLU A 37 16.47 -3.80 0.19
CA GLU A 37 16.53 -5.19 0.65
C GLU A 37 15.17 -5.70 1.09
N GLY A 38 14.44 -4.91 1.89
CA GLY A 38 13.10 -5.28 2.36
C GLY A 38 12.11 -5.44 1.21
N LEU A 39 12.13 -4.51 0.25
CA LEU A 39 11.25 -4.58 -0.90
C LEU A 39 11.63 -5.71 -1.86
N THR A 40 12.91 -6.01 -2.00
CA THR A 40 13.36 -7.14 -2.82
C THR A 40 12.82 -8.46 -2.26
N ARG A 41 12.86 -8.63 -0.95
CA ARG A 41 12.25 -9.81 -0.32
C ARG A 41 10.75 -9.86 -0.55
N LEU A 42 10.08 -8.72 -0.44
CA LEU A 42 8.64 -8.63 -0.63
C LEU A 42 8.22 -9.13 -2.02
N ILE A 43 8.87 -8.63 -3.07
CA ILE A 43 8.44 -8.97 -4.44
C ILE A 43 8.73 -10.42 -4.81
N HIS A 44 9.56 -11.12 -4.06
CA HIS A 44 9.83 -12.54 -4.27
C HIS A 44 8.95 -13.45 -3.41
N GLU A 45 8.13 -12.87 -2.51
CA GLU A 45 7.23 -13.64 -1.67
C GLU A 45 5.95 -13.97 -2.43
N PRO A 46 5.59 -15.27 -2.59
CA PRO A 46 4.40 -15.65 -3.38
C PRO A 46 3.09 -15.05 -2.87
N GLY A 47 2.97 -14.79 -1.57
CA GLY A 47 1.78 -14.20 -0.98
C GLY A 47 1.71 -12.68 -1.07
N ALA A 48 2.74 -12.04 -1.60
CA ALA A 48 2.82 -10.58 -1.62
C ALA A 48 2.65 -10.01 -3.03
N VAL A 49 2.08 -8.80 -3.10
CA VAL A 49 1.92 -8.06 -4.35
C VAL A 49 2.25 -6.61 -4.08
N LEU A 50 3.12 -6.02 -4.89
CA LEU A 50 3.34 -4.57 -4.88
C LEU A 50 2.90 -4.04 -6.24
N LEU A 51 1.81 -3.27 -6.25
CA LEU A 51 1.28 -2.66 -7.46
C LEU A 51 1.71 -1.22 -7.58
N VAL A 52 1.94 -0.78 -8.80
CA VAL A 52 2.22 0.63 -9.12
C VAL A 52 1.18 1.17 -10.06
N ALA A 53 0.86 2.45 -9.89
CA ALA A 53 0.01 3.21 -10.79
C ALA A 53 0.91 4.08 -11.66
N ILE A 54 0.64 4.08 -12.95
CA ILE A 54 1.48 4.74 -13.95
C ILE A 54 0.63 5.68 -14.79
N ILE A 55 1.11 6.91 -14.95
CA ILE A 55 0.56 7.90 -15.86
C ILE A 55 1.73 8.44 -16.69
N ASP A 56 1.58 8.43 -18.01
CA ASP A 56 2.60 8.94 -18.93
C ASP A 56 4.00 8.37 -18.66
N ALA A 57 4.07 7.03 -18.54
CA ALA A 57 5.30 6.28 -18.28
C ALA A 57 5.98 6.59 -16.93
N ARG A 58 5.28 7.27 -16.02
CA ARG A 58 5.79 7.68 -14.73
C ARG A 58 5.02 6.99 -13.61
N ILE A 59 5.72 6.44 -12.62
CA ILE A 59 5.10 5.88 -11.43
C ILE A 59 4.60 7.02 -10.54
N VAL A 60 3.29 7.02 -10.29
CA VAL A 60 2.62 8.08 -9.50
C VAL A 60 1.94 7.55 -8.24
N GLY A 61 1.91 6.25 -8.06
CA GLY A 61 1.31 5.66 -6.87
C GLY A 61 1.75 4.22 -6.68
N SER A 62 1.53 3.71 -5.47
CA SER A 62 1.86 2.33 -5.13
C SER A 62 0.96 1.82 -4.01
N VAL A 63 0.86 0.49 -3.89
CA VAL A 63 0.19 -0.18 -2.79
C VAL A 63 0.78 -1.58 -2.63
N ILE A 64 0.89 -2.04 -1.39
CA ILE A 64 1.33 -3.40 -1.07
C ILE A 64 0.14 -4.19 -0.54
N GLY A 65 0.00 -5.43 -1.02
CA GLY A 65 -0.91 -6.41 -0.46
C GLY A 65 -0.16 -7.66 -0.01
N GLY A 66 -0.54 -8.21 1.13
CA GLY A 66 0.03 -9.45 1.64
C GLY A 66 -1.05 -10.47 1.97
N TRP A 67 -0.84 -11.70 1.56
CA TRP A 67 -1.71 -12.86 1.81
C TRP A 67 -0.92 -13.89 2.60
N ASP A 68 -1.41 -14.26 3.76
CA ASP A 68 -0.74 -15.22 4.64
C ASP A 68 -1.39 -16.62 4.66
N GLY A 69 -2.36 -16.84 3.79
CA GLY A 69 -3.14 -18.08 3.75
C GLY A 69 -4.45 -17.99 4.53
N TRP A 70 -4.68 -16.90 5.24
CA TRP A 70 -5.88 -16.70 6.06
C TRP A 70 -6.51 -15.33 5.84
N ARG A 71 -5.73 -14.26 5.97
CA ARG A 71 -6.20 -12.88 5.75
C ARG A 71 -5.28 -12.12 4.82
N GLY A 72 -5.82 -11.11 4.17
CA GLY A 72 -5.04 -10.17 3.40
C GLY A 72 -4.86 -8.85 4.14
N ASN A 73 -3.70 -8.24 3.96
CA ASN A 73 -3.37 -6.95 4.55
C ASN A 73 -2.91 -5.99 3.47
N ILE A 74 -3.28 -4.73 3.60
CA ILE A 74 -2.91 -3.67 2.67
C ILE A 74 -2.00 -2.68 3.39
N TYR A 75 -0.86 -2.37 2.76
CA TYR A 75 0.17 -1.49 3.31
C TYR A 75 0.59 -0.46 2.28
N ARG A 76 1.11 0.66 2.75
CA ARG A 76 1.84 1.62 1.92
C ARG A 76 1.08 2.08 0.68
N LEU A 77 -0.17 2.43 0.86
CA LEU A 77 -0.92 3.13 -0.18
C LEU A 77 -0.38 4.56 -0.27
N ALA A 78 0.18 4.92 -1.40
CA ALA A 78 0.77 6.23 -1.61
C ALA A 78 0.49 6.74 -3.02
N VAL A 79 0.27 8.04 -3.15
CA VAL A 79 0.09 8.72 -4.45
C VAL A 79 0.87 10.02 -4.38
N THR A 80 1.60 10.35 -5.44
CA THR A 80 2.33 11.62 -5.50
C THR A 80 1.38 12.79 -5.25
N PRO A 81 1.80 13.81 -4.49
CA PRO A 81 0.91 14.91 -4.12
C PRO A 81 0.24 15.60 -5.32
N GLU A 82 0.97 15.80 -6.41
CA GLU A 82 0.44 16.46 -7.60
C GLU A 82 -0.57 15.62 -8.38
N CYS A 83 -0.67 14.33 -8.07
CA CYS A 83 -1.60 13.42 -8.75
C CYS A 83 -2.80 13.02 -7.88
N ARG A 84 -2.94 13.60 -6.69
CA ARG A 84 -4.08 13.32 -5.81
C ARG A 84 -5.38 13.84 -6.42
N ARG A 85 -6.51 13.28 -5.98
CA ARG A 85 -7.87 13.60 -6.43
C ARG A 85 -8.16 13.23 -7.89
N ARG A 86 -7.40 12.27 -8.43
CA ARG A 86 -7.64 11.75 -9.78
C ARG A 86 -8.17 10.31 -9.78
N GLY A 87 -8.53 9.79 -8.61
CA GLY A 87 -9.01 8.41 -8.50
C GLY A 87 -7.93 7.36 -8.50
N ILE A 88 -6.65 7.73 -8.40
CA ILE A 88 -5.52 6.79 -8.45
C ILE A 88 -5.52 5.90 -7.21
N ALA A 89 -5.67 6.48 -6.02
CA ALA A 89 -5.69 5.71 -4.77
C ALA A 89 -6.84 4.71 -4.77
N ARG A 90 -8.03 5.12 -5.20
CA ARG A 90 -9.18 4.22 -5.31
C ARG A 90 -8.88 3.08 -6.28
N ARG A 91 -8.32 3.37 -7.44
CA ARG A 91 -7.96 2.36 -8.43
C ARG A 91 -6.95 1.35 -7.87
N LEU A 92 -5.95 1.83 -7.13
CA LEU A 92 -4.97 0.95 -6.47
C LEU A 92 -5.64 0.03 -5.44
N VAL A 93 -6.54 0.56 -4.62
CA VAL A 93 -7.25 -0.25 -3.63
C VAL A 93 -8.16 -1.28 -4.31
N GLU A 94 -8.86 -0.91 -5.37
CA GLU A 94 -9.67 -1.86 -6.14
C GLU A 94 -8.82 -3.01 -6.69
N GLU A 95 -7.69 -2.70 -7.30
CA GLU A 95 -6.81 -3.70 -7.91
C GLU A 95 -6.15 -4.60 -6.86
N ILE A 96 -5.63 -4.02 -5.77
CA ILE A 96 -4.98 -4.84 -4.74
C ILE A 96 -6.00 -5.70 -4.00
N SER A 97 -7.20 -5.18 -3.75
CA SER A 97 -8.27 -5.94 -3.12
C SER A 97 -8.66 -7.15 -3.98
N GLY A 98 -8.85 -6.93 -5.28
CA GLY A 98 -9.13 -8.01 -6.22
C GLY A 98 -8.04 -9.07 -6.23
N ALA A 99 -6.78 -8.66 -6.25
CA ALA A 99 -5.65 -9.58 -6.25
C ALA A 99 -5.62 -10.45 -4.98
N LEU A 100 -5.90 -9.86 -3.82
CA LEU A 100 -5.90 -10.59 -2.55
C LEU A 100 -7.12 -11.53 -2.44
N PHE A 101 -8.29 -11.09 -2.86
CA PHE A 101 -9.47 -11.96 -2.91
C PHE A 101 -9.26 -13.13 -3.86
N ASP A 102 -8.61 -12.91 -5.01
CA ASP A 102 -8.31 -13.97 -5.96
C ASP A 102 -7.33 -15.02 -5.38
N LYS A 103 -6.48 -14.61 -4.44
CA LYS A 103 -5.59 -15.54 -3.74
C LYS A 103 -6.32 -16.37 -2.69
N GLY A 104 -7.53 -15.98 -2.30
CA GLY A 104 -8.34 -16.71 -1.34
C GLY A 104 -8.70 -15.93 -0.09
N ALA A 105 -8.31 -14.69 0.03
CA ALA A 105 -8.64 -13.89 1.21
C ALA A 105 -10.15 -13.73 1.35
N GLN A 106 -10.66 -13.87 2.58
CA GLN A 106 -12.05 -13.61 2.92
C GLN A 106 -12.23 -12.29 3.65
N ARG A 107 -11.14 -11.75 4.19
CA ARG A 107 -11.12 -10.45 4.88
C ARG A 107 -9.81 -9.74 4.60
N LEU A 108 -9.91 -8.45 4.34
CA LEU A 108 -8.77 -7.58 4.15
C LEU A 108 -8.73 -6.56 5.28
N SER A 109 -7.53 -6.18 5.71
CA SER A 109 -7.32 -5.12 6.69
C SER A 109 -6.34 -4.10 6.12
N ALA A 110 -6.56 -2.83 6.43
CA ALA A 110 -5.63 -1.76 6.10
C ALA A 110 -5.35 -0.96 7.37
N LEU A 111 -4.08 -0.62 7.59
CA LEU A 111 -3.68 0.24 8.70
C LEU A 111 -3.56 1.66 8.18
N VAL A 112 -4.32 2.57 8.79
CA VAL A 112 -4.42 3.96 8.37
C VAL A 112 -4.04 4.85 9.54
N GLU A 113 -3.08 5.77 9.33
CA GLU A 113 -2.66 6.67 10.39
C GLU A 113 -3.73 7.71 10.72
N HIS A 114 -4.03 7.85 12.01
CA HIS A 114 -5.01 8.82 12.48
C HIS A 114 -4.63 10.26 12.18
N GLU A 115 -3.33 10.55 12.12
CA GLU A 115 -2.82 11.90 11.96
C GLU A 115 -2.89 12.43 10.53
N HIS A 116 -3.34 11.60 9.59
CA HIS A 116 -3.54 12.00 8.21
C HIS A 116 -5.04 12.17 7.92
N PRO A 117 -5.59 13.38 8.08
CA PRO A 117 -7.03 13.59 7.85
C PRO A 117 -7.51 13.16 6.45
N TRP A 118 -6.66 13.39 5.43
CA TRP A 118 -7.00 12.98 4.07
C TRP A 118 -7.09 11.44 3.93
N ALA A 119 -6.25 10.71 4.65
CA ALA A 119 -6.24 9.26 4.61
C ALA A 119 -7.51 8.68 5.22
N ILE A 120 -7.93 9.20 6.38
CA ILE A 120 -9.17 8.78 7.03
C ILE A 120 -10.35 9.05 6.11
N GLY A 121 -10.46 10.28 5.58
CA GLY A 121 -11.54 10.65 4.67
C GLY A 121 -11.56 9.79 3.41
N PHE A 122 -10.38 9.49 2.87
CA PHE A 122 -10.27 8.62 1.72
C PHE A 122 -10.83 7.21 2.02
N TRP A 123 -10.38 6.56 3.11
CA TRP A 123 -10.84 5.22 3.45
C TRP A 123 -12.33 5.19 3.77
N GLU A 124 -12.86 6.24 4.40
CA GLU A 124 -14.30 6.36 4.62
C GLU A 124 -15.07 6.46 3.31
N SER A 125 -14.47 7.01 2.25
CA SER A 125 -15.10 7.10 0.94
C SER A 125 -15.20 5.74 0.23
N LEU A 126 -14.55 4.69 0.77
CA LEU A 126 -14.52 3.36 0.15
C LEU A 126 -15.57 2.40 0.73
N ARG A 127 -16.63 2.91 1.33
CA ARG A 127 -17.72 2.08 1.87
C ARG A 127 -18.39 1.23 0.81
N ASP A 128 -18.50 1.75 -0.40
CA ASP A 128 -19.05 1.01 -1.53
C ASP A 128 -18.21 -0.21 -1.93
N LEU A 129 -16.91 -0.22 -1.56
CA LEU A 129 -16.03 -1.36 -1.73
C LEU A 129 -16.05 -2.31 -0.52
N GLY A 130 -16.85 -2.00 0.50
CA GLY A 130 -16.96 -2.81 1.69
C GLY A 130 -16.04 -2.42 2.84
N TYR A 131 -15.21 -1.40 2.68
CA TYR A 131 -14.30 -0.96 3.74
C TYR A 131 -15.05 -0.14 4.78
N GLN A 132 -14.79 -0.46 6.05
CA GLN A 132 -15.36 0.26 7.18
C GLN A 132 -14.35 0.29 8.32
N HIS A 133 -14.39 1.38 9.09
CA HIS A 133 -13.52 1.54 10.25
C HIS A 133 -13.89 0.54 11.35
N ASP A 134 -12.87 -0.10 11.92
CA ASP A 134 -13.05 -1.00 13.06
C ASP A 134 -12.34 -0.43 14.28
N PRO A 135 -13.04 0.23 15.20
CA PRO A 135 -12.43 0.89 16.35
C PRO A 135 -12.02 -0.05 17.48
N LYS A 136 -12.30 -1.36 17.36
CA LYS A 136 -12.01 -2.33 18.41
C LYS A 136 -10.52 -2.62 18.57
N PHE A 137 -9.71 -2.34 17.54
CA PHE A 137 -8.33 -2.79 17.50
C PHE A 137 -7.36 -1.65 17.68
N ALA A 138 -6.34 -1.89 18.50
CA ALA A 138 -5.15 -1.05 18.61
C ALA A 138 -3.98 -1.77 17.94
N ARG A 139 -3.02 -1.00 17.44
CA ARG A 139 -1.84 -1.55 16.81
C ARG A 139 -0.69 -1.61 17.80
N TYR A 140 -0.08 -2.78 17.93
CA TYR A 140 1.18 -2.96 18.65
C TYR A 140 2.24 -3.38 17.65
N ILE A 141 3.43 -2.81 17.74
CA ILE A 141 4.54 -3.14 16.85
C ILE A 141 5.76 -3.58 17.65
N ALA A 142 6.56 -4.46 17.07
CA ALA A 142 7.85 -4.83 17.60
C ALA A 142 8.82 -4.97 16.43
N ASP A 143 9.92 -4.25 16.47
CA ASP A 143 10.94 -4.35 15.45
C ASP A 143 11.97 -5.41 15.87
N ARG A 144 12.46 -6.17 14.91
CA ARG A 144 13.38 -7.26 15.16
C ARG A 144 14.64 -6.82 15.90
N VAL A 145 15.12 -5.61 15.64
CA VAL A 145 16.32 -5.06 16.29
C VAL A 145 16.11 -5.02 17.80
N ILE A 146 14.97 -4.49 18.26
CA ILE A 146 14.65 -4.41 19.69
C ILE A 146 14.43 -5.81 20.28
N PHE A 147 13.71 -6.66 19.55
CA PHE A 147 13.39 -8.01 19.99
C PHE A 147 14.64 -8.87 20.19
N ARG A 148 15.67 -8.67 19.35
CA ARG A 148 16.93 -9.43 19.43
C ARG A 148 17.76 -9.09 20.67
N ASP A 149 17.63 -7.88 21.20
CA ASP A 149 18.42 -7.38 22.32
C ASP A 149 17.79 -7.71 23.69
N THR A 150 16.67 -8.43 23.72
CA THR A 150 16.02 -8.87 24.96
C THR A 150 16.42 -10.33 25.35
#